data_5792d9609f40554d663a639b3898ede6
#
_entry.id   5792d9609f40554d663a639b3898ede6
#
_cell.length_a   1.000
_cell.length_b   1.000
_cell.length_c   1.000
_cell.angle_alpha   90.00
_cell.angle_beta   90.00
_cell.angle_gamma   90.00
#
_symmetry.space_group_name_H-M   'P 1'
#
loop_
_entity.id
_entity.type
_entity.pdbx_description
1 polymer ?
#
loop_
_entity_poly.entity_id
_entity_poly.type
_entity_poly.pdbx_seq_one_letter_code
_entity_poly.pdbx_strand_id
1 'polypeptide(L)'
;MTRVNRTSEIRLTVHSSSDGVSDIRWHADDAPEPGEQTAEAMILALWDAERCNALRIDLWTPRLTVDDMNDFVYQTLLSLADSYLRATGNDDLMAEIKGFARAFAERAASQERRAASQERSVGQDGDDQGA
;
A
#
# COMPACT_ATOMS: atom_id res chain seq x y z
N MET A 1 26.33 -6.23 -25.39
CA MET A 1 25.64 -4.92 -25.50
C MET A 1 24.15 -5.13 -25.70
N THR A 2 23.37 -4.74 -24.71
CA THR A 2 21.91 -4.77 -24.82
C THR A 2 21.44 -3.53 -25.59
N ARG A 3 20.73 -3.75 -26.71
CA ARG A 3 20.10 -2.64 -27.41
C ARG A 3 18.82 -2.24 -26.70
N VAL A 4 18.64 -0.95 -26.48
CA VAL A 4 17.39 -0.43 -25.96
C VAL A 4 16.38 -0.43 -27.12
N ASN A 5 15.40 -1.33 -27.04
CA ASN A 5 14.33 -1.43 -28.04
C ASN A 5 13.09 -0.63 -27.66
N ARG A 6 12.97 -0.27 -26.40
CA ARG A 6 11.79 0.42 -25.88
C ARG A 6 12.15 1.22 -24.63
N THR A 7 11.60 2.41 -24.57
CA THR A 7 11.72 3.27 -23.39
C THR A 7 10.31 3.56 -22.88
N SER A 8 10.10 3.34 -21.59
CA SER A 8 8.83 3.64 -20.93
C SER A 8 9.06 4.55 -19.75
N GLU A 9 8.16 5.49 -19.55
CA GLU A 9 8.20 6.41 -18.42
C GLU A 9 7.10 6.10 -17.44
N ILE A 10 7.43 6.21 -16.15
CA ILE A 10 6.48 6.22 -15.05
C ILE A 10 6.60 7.58 -14.38
N ARG A 11 5.50 8.31 -14.32
CA ARG A 11 5.46 9.64 -13.71
C ARG A 11 4.61 9.59 -12.45
N LEU A 12 5.18 10.07 -11.36
CA LEU A 12 4.50 10.21 -10.08
C LEU A 12 4.50 11.69 -9.71
N THR A 13 3.32 12.24 -9.48
CA THR A 13 3.15 13.65 -9.11
C THR A 13 2.49 13.73 -7.75
N VAL A 14 3.14 14.43 -6.82
CA VAL A 14 2.65 14.59 -5.46
C VAL A 14 2.38 16.07 -5.22
N HIS A 15 1.14 16.39 -4.86
CA HIS A 15 0.76 17.73 -4.43
C HIS A 15 0.72 17.78 -2.91
N SER A 16 1.39 18.77 -2.33
CA SER A 16 1.46 18.95 -0.88
C SER A 16 1.03 20.35 -0.51
N SER A 17 0.43 20.47 0.65
CA SER A 17 0.06 21.75 1.27
C SER A 17 0.77 21.87 2.62
N SER A 18 0.48 22.93 3.36
CA SER A 18 0.97 23.11 4.73
C SER A 18 0.52 21.99 5.67
N ASP A 19 -0.57 21.29 5.33
CA ASP A 19 -1.15 20.19 6.12
C ASP A 19 -0.65 18.79 5.70
N GLY A 20 0.26 18.73 4.73
CA GLY A 20 0.82 17.48 4.25
C GLY A 20 0.46 17.15 2.81
N VAL A 21 0.49 15.88 2.45
CA VAL A 21 0.16 15.40 1.10
C VAL A 21 -1.33 15.54 0.84
N SER A 22 -1.70 16.24 -0.22
CA SER A 22 -3.11 16.45 -0.58
C SER A 22 -3.58 15.57 -1.73
N ASP A 23 -2.69 15.19 -2.65
CA ASP A 23 -3.06 14.47 -3.85
C ASP A 23 -1.86 13.72 -4.42
N ILE A 24 -2.08 12.50 -4.89
CA ILE A 24 -1.07 11.68 -5.57
C ILE A 24 -1.63 11.29 -6.92
N ARG A 25 -0.90 11.60 -7.99
CA ARG A 25 -1.28 11.24 -9.35
C ARG A 25 -0.17 10.47 -10.02
N TRP A 26 -0.53 9.56 -10.90
CA TRP A 26 0.46 8.77 -11.60
C TRP A 26 0.05 8.51 -13.04
N HIS A 27 1.05 8.30 -13.87
CA HIS A 27 0.89 7.92 -15.26
C HIS A 27 2.03 6.98 -15.63
N ALA A 28 1.71 5.94 -16.36
CA ALA A 28 2.71 5.02 -16.93
C ALA A 28 2.38 4.81 -18.39
N ASP A 29 3.40 4.82 -19.25
CA ASP A 29 3.23 4.64 -20.71
C ASP A 29 2.57 3.30 -21.05
N ASP A 30 2.81 2.29 -20.21
CA ASP A 30 2.30 0.92 -20.40
C ASP A 30 1.01 0.64 -19.62
N ALA A 31 0.41 1.65 -19.00
CA ALA A 31 -0.83 1.47 -18.26
C ALA A 31 -1.98 1.11 -19.20
N PRO A 32 -2.88 0.16 -18.81
CA PRO A 32 -4.02 -0.22 -19.66
C PRO A 32 -4.99 0.91 -19.92
N GLU A 33 -5.12 1.85 -18.98
CA GLU A 33 -5.97 3.03 -19.13
C GLU A 33 -5.14 4.26 -19.47
N PRO A 34 -5.53 5.03 -20.51
CA PRO A 34 -4.82 6.25 -20.85
C PRO A 34 -5.08 7.36 -19.85
N GLY A 35 -4.10 8.25 -19.72
CA GLY A 35 -4.23 9.45 -18.90
C GLY A 35 -3.75 9.26 -17.48
N GLU A 36 -3.93 10.30 -16.71
CA GLU A 36 -3.47 10.40 -15.34
C GLU A 36 -4.45 9.75 -14.38
N GLN A 37 -3.94 8.92 -13.48
CA GLN A 37 -4.71 8.22 -12.46
C GLN A 37 -4.43 8.81 -11.09
N THR A 38 -5.34 8.60 -10.14
CA THR A 38 -5.16 9.04 -8.76
C THR A 38 -4.85 7.86 -7.85
N ALA A 39 -4.11 8.13 -6.77
CA ALA A 39 -3.82 7.16 -5.73
C ALA A 39 -3.93 7.83 -4.36
N GLU A 40 -4.35 7.08 -3.36
CA GLU A 40 -4.47 7.60 -1.99
C GLU A 40 -3.26 7.25 -1.13
N ALA A 41 -2.42 6.32 -1.58
CA ALA A 41 -1.19 5.94 -0.89
C ALA A 41 -0.17 5.45 -1.92
N MET A 42 1.10 5.56 -1.58
CA MET A 42 2.20 5.12 -2.44
C MET A 42 3.34 4.59 -1.57
N ILE A 43 3.85 3.42 -1.94
CA ILE A 43 5.10 2.88 -1.39
C ILE A 43 6.01 2.61 -2.58
N LEU A 44 7.11 3.35 -2.67
CA LEU A 44 8.11 3.22 -3.72
C LEU A 44 9.43 2.79 -3.11
N ALA A 45 10.06 1.78 -3.68
CA ALA A 45 11.37 1.33 -3.25
C ALA A 45 12.28 1.10 -4.46
N LEU A 46 13.50 1.60 -4.38
CA LEU A 46 14.53 1.43 -5.40
C LEU A 46 15.78 0.85 -4.74
N TRP A 47 16.39 -0.15 -5.37
CA TRP A 47 17.63 -0.73 -4.85
C TRP A 47 18.84 0.02 -5.39
N ASP A 48 19.63 0.60 -4.49
CA ASP A 48 20.92 1.24 -4.80
C ASP A 48 22.02 0.20 -4.59
N ALA A 49 22.59 -0.30 -5.69
CA ALA A 49 23.61 -1.34 -5.66
C ALA A 49 24.94 -0.87 -5.07
N GLU A 50 25.28 0.41 -5.22
CA GLU A 50 26.54 0.96 -4.67
C GLU A 50 26.48 1.05 -3.16
N ARG A 51 25.36 1.52 -2.62
CA ARG A 51 25.17 1.70 -1.17
C ARG A 51 24.58 0.48 -0.48
N CYS A 52 24.17 -0.54 -1.25
CA CYS A 52 23.48 -1.73 -0.75
C CYS A 52 22.30 -1.32 0.14
N ASN A 53 21.45 -0.46 -0.38
CA ASN A 53 20.40 0.20 0.36
C ASN A 53 19.14 0.36 -0.50
N ALA A 54 17.98 0.22 0.13
CA ALA A 54 16.71 0.52 -0.51
C ALA A 54 16.37 1.99 -0.26
N LEU A 55 16.22 2.75 -1.34
CA LEU A 55 15.72 4.12 -1.30
C LEU A 55 14.20 4.05 -1.32
N ARG A 56 13.53 4.67 -0.36
CA ARG A 56 12.09 4.53 -0.20
C ARG A 56 11.40 5.88 -0.08
N ILE A 57 10.23 5.96 -0.71
CA ILE A 57 9.32 7.10 -0.57
C ILE A 57 7.95 6.52 -0.23
N ASP A 58 7.46 6.82 0.97
CA ASP A 58 6.16 6.36 1.45
C ASP A 58 5.29 7.59 1.73
N LEU A 59 4.13 7.67 1.06
CA LEU A 59 3.23 8.82 1.16
C LEU A 59 1.79 8.35 1.18
N TRP A 60 0.92 9.08 1.86
CA TRP A 60 -0.53 8.86 1.83
C TRP A 60 -1.27 10.17 2.02
N THR A 61 -2.50 10.21 1.51
CA THR A 61 -3.38 11.37 1.65
C THR A 61 -4.18 11.28 2.96
N PRO A 62 -4.77 12.40 3.43
CA PRO A 62 -5.63 12.36 4.62
C PRO A 62 -6.91 11.53 4.44
N ARG A 63 -7.28 11.19 3.21
CA ARG A 63 -8.47 10.38 2.91
C ARG A 63 -8.26 8.89 3.17
N LEU A 64 -7.00 8.45 3.26
CA LEU A 64 -6.69 7.04 3.50
C LEU A 64 -7.08 6.67 4.94
N THR A 65 -7.90 5.65 5.09
CA THR A 65 -8.27 5.11 6.39
C THR A 65 -7.27 4.06 6.86
N VAL A 66 -7.31 3.71 8.14
CA VAL A 66 -6.50 2.60 8.67
C VAL A 66 -6.87 1.29 7.98
N ASP A 67 -8.15 1.06 7.72
CA ASP A 67 -8.62 -0.14 7.04
C ASP A 67 -8.06 -0.20 5.60
N ASP A 68 -8.06 0.92 4.90
CA ASP A 68 -7.44 1.02 3.56
C ASP A 68 -5.95 0.70 3.61
N MET A 69 -5.25 1.24 4.60
CA MET A 69 -3.81 0.98 4.75
C MET A 69 -3.54 -0.50 5.03
N ASN A 70 -4.38 -1.15 5.84
CA ASN A 70 -4.27 -2.58 6.10
C ASN A 70 -4.44 -3.40 4.81
N ASP A 71 -5.43 -3.06 3.99
CA ASP A 71 -5.65 -3.71 2.70
C ASP A 71 -4.49 -3.47 1.73
N PHE A 72 -3.99 -2.25 1.69
CA PHE A 72 -2.88 -1.86 0.83
C PHE A 72 -1.60 -2.63 1.22
N VAL A 73 -1.28 -2.70 2.49
CA VAL A 73 -0.11 -3.44 2.99
C VAL A 73 -0.25 -4.94 2.69
N TYR A 74 -1.43 -5.51 2.93
CA TYR A 74 -1.68 -6.92 2.65
C TYR A 74 -1.46 -7.25 1.17
N GLN A 75 -2.06 -6.47 0.27
CA GLN A 75 -1.91 -6.69 -1.18
C GLN A 75 -0.47 -6.47 -1.64
N THR A 76 0.22 -5.50 -1.05
CA THR A 76 1.63 -5.22 -1.35
C THR A 76 2.52 -6.39 -0.93
N LEU A 77 2.27 -7.00 0.23
CA LEU A 77 3.00 -8.18 0.68
C LEU A 77 2.82 -9.36 -0.27
N LEU A 78 1.59 -9.59 -0.75
CA LEU A 78 1.34 -10.66 -1.73
C LEU A 78 2.07 -10.41 -3.04
N SER A 79 2.02 -9.19 -3.55
CA SER A 79 2.72 -8.80 -4.79
C SER A 79 4.24 -8.91 -4.62
N LEU A 80 4.76 -8.51 -3.47
CA LEU A 80 6.18 -8.62 -3.13
C LEU A 80 6.63 -10.10 -3.15
N ALA A 81 5.82 -10.99 -2.58
CA ALA A 81 6.09 -12.42 -2.60
C ALA A 81 6.19 -12.96 -4.03
N ASP A 82 5.25 -12.58 -4.90
CA ASP A 82 5.25 -12.99 -6.30
C ASP A 82 6.46 -12.44 -7.06
N SER A 83 6.82 -11.19 -6.81
CA SER A 83 8.01 -10.58 -7.41
C SER A 83 9.29 -11.29 -6.96
N TYR A 84 9.38 -11.62 -5.68
CA TYR A 84 10.50 -12.36 -5.11
C TYR A 84 10.66 -13.74 -5.78
N LEU A 85 9.56 -14.45 -5.93
CA LEU A 85 9.57 -15.76 -6.60
C LEU A 85 10.07 -15.65 -8.05
N ARG A 86 9.59 -14.67 -8.80
CA ARG A 86 10.02 -14.46 -10.20
C ARG A 86 11.51 -14.13 -10.28
N ALA A 87 12.02 -13.36 -9.31
CA ALA A 87 13.42 -12.95 -9.31
C ALA A 87 14.38 -14.05 -8.87
N THR A 88 13.99 -14.92 -7.95
CA THR A 88 14.88 -15.86 -7.29
C THR A 88 14.56 -17.34 -7.55
N GLY A 89 13.30 -17.65 -7.86
CA GLY A 89 12.82 -19.03 -7.94
C GLY A 89 12.70 -19.72 -6.57
N ASN A 90 12.82 -18.99 -5.47
CA ASN A 90 12.78 -19.55 -4.12
C ASN A 90 11.34 -19.62 -3.60
N ASP A 91 10.72 -20.78 -3.78
CA ASP A 91 9.34 -21.06 -3.35
C ASP A 91 9.18 -20.98 -1.83
N ASP A 92 10.18 -21.42 -1.08
CA ASP A 92 10.09 -21.49 0.38
C ASP A 92 9.97 -20.11 1.01
N LEU A 93 10.83 -19.17 0.61
CA LEU A 93 10.78 -17.81 1.12
C LEU A 93 9.55 -17.05 0.62
N MET A 94 9.15 -17.29 -0.63
CA MET A 94 7.89 -16.73 -1.15
C MET A 94 6.71 -17.18 -0.29
N ALA A 95 6.64 -18.46 0.06
CA ALA A 95 5.57 -19.00 0.90
C ALA A 95 5.59 -18.40 2.31
N GLU A 96 6.75 -18.11 2.87
CA GLU A 96 6.88 -17.45 4.17
C GLU A 96 6.31 -16.04 4.14
N ILE A 97 6.60 -15.27 3.08
CA ILE A 97 6.03 -13.93 2.93
C ILE A 97 4.50 -14.01 2.83
N LYS A 98 3.97 -14.93 2.02
CA LYS A 98 2.52 -15.12 1.87
C LYS A 98 1.86 -15.58 3.17
N GLY A 99 2.53 -16.44 3.93
CA GLY A 99 2.05 -16.88 5.24
C GLY A 99 1.93 -15.73 6.21
N PHE A 100 2.94 -14.86 6.28
CA PHE A 100 2.90 -13.65 7.08
C PHE A 100 1.78 -12.72 6.63
N ALA A 101 1.63 -12.52 5.32
CA ALA A 101 0.59 -11.65 4.76
C ALA A 101 -0.81 -12.10 5.18
N ARG A 102 -1.09 -13.41 5.14
CA ARG A 102 -2.39 -13.96 5.57
C ARG A 102 -2.62 -13.76 7.05
N ALA A 103 -1.61 -14.02 7.88
CA ALA A 103 -1.70 -13.81 9.33
C ALA A 103 -1.93 -12.32 9.65
N PHE A 104 -1.25 -11.43 8.93
CA PHE A 104 -1.44 -9.98 9.05
C PHE A 104 -2.90 -9.60 8.73
N ALA A 105 -3.45 -10.10 7.62
CA ALA A 105 -4.80 -9.78 7.18
C ALA A 105 -5.85 -10.26 8.21
N GLU A 106 -5.70 -11.47 8.75
CA GLU A 106 -6.59 -12.02 9.77
C GLU A 106 -6.56 -11.19 11.04
N ARG A 107 -5.37 -10.79 11.48
CA ARG A 107 -5.22 -9.98 12.68
C ARG A 107 -5.75 -8.56 12.48
N ALA A 108 -5.51 -7.96 11.33
CA ALA A 108 -6.05 -6.64 10.99
C ALA A 108 -7.58 -6.67 10.99
N ALA A 109 -8.19 -7.69 10.35
CA ALA A 109 -9.64 -7.86 10.33
C ALA A 109 -10.22 -8.02 11.76
N SER A 110 -9.52 -8.75 12.64
CA SER A 110 -9.91 -8.90 14.03
C SER A 110 -9.89 -7.57 14.78
N GLN A 111 -8.86 -6.76 14.57
CA GLN A 111 -8.75 -5.42 15.19
C GLN A 111 -9.85 -4.48 14.68
N GLU A 112 -10.16 -4.53 13.38
CA GLU A 112 -11.23 -3.74 12.78
C GLU A 112 -12.59 -4.09 13.38
N ARG A 113 -12.88 -5.37 13.59
CA ARG A 113 -14.11 -5.84 14.24
C ARG A 113 -14.22 -5.37 15.69
N ARG A 114 -13.10 -5.38 16.42
CA ARG A 114 -13.05 -4.90 17.82
C ARG A 114 -13.32 -3.40 17.89
N ALA A 115 -12.72 -2.62 17.01
CA ALA A 115 -12.93 -1.18 16.92
C ALA A 115 -14.40 -0.86 16.61
N ALA A 116 -15.02 -1.56 15.66
CA ALA A 116 -16.42 -1.39 15.31
C ALA A 116 -17.35 -1.76 16.48
N SER A 117 -17.04 -2.81 17.24
CA SER A 117 -17.79 -3.20 18.44
C SER A 117 -17.70 -2.16 19.55
N GLN A 118 -16.53 -1.57 19.76
CA GLN A 118 -16.33 -0.52 20.76
C GLN A 118 -17.08 0.75 20.42
N GLU A 119 -17.11 1.14 19.16
CA GLU A 119 -17.87 2.30 18.69
C GLU A 119 -19.37 2.12 18.91
N ARG A 120 -19.91 0.92 18.64
CA ARG A 120 -21.32 0.60 18.90
C ARG A 120 -21.66 0.65 20.38
N SER A 121 -20.78 0.16 21.23
CA SER A 121 -20.95 0.16 22.68
C SER A 121 -20.99 1.59 23.23
N VAL A 122 -20.10 2.48 22.75
CA VAL A 122 -20.08 3.90 23.15
C VAL A 122 -21.32 4.63 22.66
N GLY A 123 -21.83 4.29 21.47
CA GLY A 123 -23.06 4.87 20.90
C GLY A 123 -24.33 4.50 21.66
N GLN A 124 -24.36 3.34 22.30
CA GLN A 124 -25.54 2.89 23.07
C GLN A 124 -25.60 3.52 24.48
N ASP A 125 -24.48 3.81 25.08
CA ASP A 125 -24.44 4.45 26.40
C ASP A 125 -24.82 5.93 26.37
N GLY A 126 -24.85 6.54 25.18
CA GLY A 126 -25.23 7.95 25.00
C GLY A 126 -26.74 8.20 24.95
N ASP A 127 -27.53 7.18 24.63
CA ASP A 127 -28.99 7.33 24.47
C ASP A 127 -29.82 7.09 25.73
N ASP A 128 -29.19 6.63 26.81
CA ASP A 128 -29.91 6.27 28.06
C ASP A 128 -29.90 7.39 29.10
N GLN A 129 -29.45 8.60 28.78
CA GLN A 129 -29.48 9.75 29.70
C GLN A 129 -30.44 10.86 29.27
N GLY A 130 -31.40 10.56 28.42
CA GLY A 130 -32.40 11.49 27.97
C GLY A 130 -33.80 11.20 28.49
N ALA A 131 -33.97 11.30 29.80
CA ALA A 131 -35.31 11.36 30.36
C ALA A 131 -35.38 12.40 31.46
#